data_2c9ce21272e8af5a834aeee4819c114c
#
_entry.id   2c9ce21272e8af5a834aeee4819c114c
#
_cell.length_a   1.000
_cell.length_b   1.000
_cell.length_c   1.000
_cell.angle_alpha   90.00
_cell.angle_beta   90.00
_cell.angle_gamma   90.00
#
_symmetry.space_group_name_H-M   'P 1'
#
loop_
_entity.id
_entity.type
_entity.pdbx_description
1 polymer ?
#
loop_
_entity_poly.entity_id
_entity_poly.type
_entity_poly.pdbx_seq_one_letter_code
_entity_poly.pdbx_strand_id
1 'polypeptide(L)'
;GPDGNSVFLEAPEGLILVDTGRHPAHRDKLLAYAEARGKPIVAIVNTHWHLDHTTGNADILAAYPGADVYASLAIDGALAGFLRESREKAEAFLASGKASAEQAAEIRRGHAALDDAEALRPTVPVTASGERTIAGRALQLNLAPYAATEGDVWIYDEAAGLLIAGDLVVGLVPFMDTACPEGWRGALDAIAATPFTTLVPGHGEVMDRQEFLAWRGAYNAFLNCAASTGTKEACVAGWQRDAAAFIPEGDEERVADMAGYYFDTRLRSGQEERRRYCAQAG
;
A
#
# COMPACT_ATOMS: atom_id res chain seq x y z
N GLY A 1 -9.58 8.89 -3.59
CA GLY A 1 -9.33 8.01 -2.44
C GLY A 1 -8.55 8.75 -1.36
N PRO A 2 -8.48 8.22 -0.14
CA PRO A 2 -7.61 8.77 0.89
C PRO A 2 -6.13 8.59 0.52
N ASP A 3 -5.25 9.37 1.12
CA ASP A 3 -3.82 9.09 1.11
C ASP A 3 -3.54 7.86 1.97
N GLY A 4 -2.50 7.11 1.62
CA GLY A 4 -1.92 6.13 2.52
C GLY A 4 -1.32 6.78 3.76
N ASN A 5 -1.17 6.03 4.83
CA ASN A 5 -0.47 6.48 6.03
C ASN A 5 0.98 6.79 5.70
N SER A 6 1.47 7.93 6.17
CA SER A 6 2.89 8.28 6.10
C SER A 6 3.52 8.24 7.48
N VAL A 7 4.73 7.71 7.59
CA VAL A 7 5.43 7.58 8.88
C VAL A 7 6.79 8.26 8.83
N PHE A 8 7.06 9.12 9.79
CA PHE A 8 8.41 9.64 10.01
C PHE A 8 9.16 8.83 11.05
N LEU A 9 10.36 8.38 10.68
CA LEU A 9 11.32 7.81 11.60
C LEU A 9 12.47 8.82 11.79
N GLU A 10 12.68 9.24 13.03
CA GLU A 10 13.84 10.08 13.34
C GLU A 10 15.11 9.22 13.33
N ALA A 11 16.13 9.71 12.65
CA ALA A 11 17.43 9.05 12.54
C ALA A 11 18.56 10.03 12.86
N PRO A 12 19.79 9.55 13.13
CA PRO A 12 20.95 10.41 13.43
C PRO A 12 21.23 11.47 12.36
N GLU A 13 21.05 11.14 11.07
CA GLU A 13 21.39 12.01 9.96
C GLU A 13 20.21 12.83 9.42
N GLY A 14 18.98 12.59 9.90
CA GLY A 14 17.78 13.31 9.44
C GLY A 14 16.50 12.53 9.68
N LEU A 15 15.52 12.73 8.81
CA LEU A 15 14.24 12.04 8.82
C LEU A 15 14.18 11.00 7.70
N ILE A 16 13.69 9.83 8.01
CA ILE A 16 13.27 8.83 7.05
C ILE A 16 11.74 8.93 6.94
N LEU A 17 11.23 9.14 5.73
CA LEU A 17 9.80 9.22 5.44
C LEU A 17 9.36 7.91 4.77
N VAL A 18 8.42 7.19 5.39
CA VAL A 18 7.79 6.04 4.77
C VAL A 18 6.48 6.48 4.15
N ASP A 19 6.35 6.32 2.85
CA ASP A 19 5.28 6.74 1.97
C ASP A 19 4.99 8.26 1.99
N THR A 20 4.55 8.79 0.87
CA THR A 20 4.46 10.24 0.63
C THR A 20 3.06 10.74 0.29
N GLY A 21 2.09 9.82 0.18
CA GLY A 21 0.71 10.17 -0.15
C GLY A 21 0.52 10.63 -1.61
N ARG A 22 -0.66 11.14 -1.89
CA ARG A 22 -1.13 11.56 -3.21
C ARG A 22 -1.47 13.05 -3.27
N HIS A 23 -2.09 13.56 -2.19
CA HIS A 23 -2.70 14.88 -2.24
C HIS A 23 -1.75 15.99 -1.76
N PRO A 24 -1.81 17.19 -2.37
CA PRO A 24 -1.00 18.33 -1.94
C PRO A 24 -1.14 18.66 -0.45
N ALA A 25 -2.37 18.59 0.08
CA ALA A 25 -2.60 18.89 1.50
C ALA A 25 -1.93 17.86 2.44
N HIS A 26 -1.76 16.61 2.01
CA HIS A 26 -1.01 15.61 2.76
C HIS A 26 0.49 15.90 2.70
N ARG A 27 1.04 16.09 1.50
CA ARG A 27 2.43 16.49 1.27
C ARG A 27 2.82 17.75 2.07
N ASP A 28 1.96 18.78 2.06
CA ASP A 28 2.22 20.04 2.79
C ASP A 28 2.38 19.80 4.30
N LYS A 29 1.60 18.86 4.87
CA LYS A 29 1.76 18.43 6.27
C LYS A 29 3.10 17.74 6.50
N LEU A 30 3.54 16.90 5.55
CA LEU A 30 4.83 16.20 5.66
C LEU A 30 6.00 17.20 5.64
N LEU A 31 5.98 18.16 4.70
CA LEU A 31 6.99 19.20 4.62
C LEU A 31 7.00 20.11 5.87
N ALA A 32 5.83 20.53 6.33
CA ALA A 32 5.69 21.34 7.55
C ALA A 32 6.20 20.58 8.79
N TYR A 33 5.98 19.27 8.88
CA TYR A 33 6.53 18.46 9.97
C TYR A 33 8.05 18.47 9.96
N ALA A 34 8.68 18.22 8.81
CA ALA A 34 10.13 18.21 8.67
C ALA A 34 10.74 19.59 9.03
N GLU A 35 10.13 20.67 8.56
CA GLU A 35 10.52 22.04 8.92
C GLU A 35 10.42 22.28 10.43
N ALA A 36 9.28 21.92 11.06
CA ALA A 36 9.07 22.11 12.49
C ALA A 36 10.07 21.29 13.34
N ARG A 37 10.54 20.14 12.83
CA ARG A 37 11.60 19.34 13.49
C ARG A 37 13.01 19.92 13.26
N GLY A 38 13.18 20.83 12.31
CA GLY A 38 14.49 21.34 11.91
C GLY A 38 15.44 20.28 11.37
N LYS A 39 14.89 19.21 10.78
CA LYS A 39 15.64 18.07 10.24
C LYS A 39 15.29 17.83 8.77
N PRO A 40 16.29 17.62 7.89
CA PRO A 40 16.02 17.29 6.50
C PRO A 40 15.41 15.89 6.37
N ILE A 41 14.56 15.68 5.37
CA ILE A 41 14.21 14.34 4.89
C ILE A 41 15.40 13.85 4.08
N VAL A 42 16.04 12.77 4.51
CA VAL A 42 17.25 12.22 3.87
C VAL A 42 16.99 10.88 3.18
N ALA A 43 15.86 10.26 3.45
CA ALA A 43 15.41 9.05 2.77
C ALA A 43 13.89 8.99 2.70
N ILE A 44 13.39 8.42 1.60
CA ILE A 44 12.02 7.96 1.42
C ILE A 44 12.07 6.43 1.36
N VAL A 45 11.15 5.74 2.01
CA VAL A 45 10.91 4.31 1.80
C VAL A 45 9.48 4.15 1.30
N ASN A 46 9.29 3.74 0.05
CA ASN A 46 7.95 3.43 -0.42
C ASN A 46 7.65 1.96 -0.16
N THR A 47 6.51 1.73 0.50
CA THR A 47 6.04 0.38 0.80
C THR A 47 5.65 -0.39 -0.46
N HIS A 48 5.05 0.28 -1.42
CA HIS A 48 4.69 -0.25 -2.73
C HIS A 48 4.43 0.89 -3.72
N TRP A 49 4.09 0.55 -4.97
CA TRP A 49 4.02 1.52 -6.07
C TRP A 49 2.65 2.20 -6.25
N HIS A 50 1.63 1.94 -5.44
CA HIS A 50 0.34 2.63 -5.60
C HIS A 50 0.50 4.14 -5.42
N LEU A 51 -0.25 4.90 -6.22
CA LEU A 51 -0.05 6.35 -6.34
C LEU A 51 -0.44 7.13 -5.07
N ASP A 52 -1.27 6.57 -4.21
CA ASP A 52 -1.61 7.16 -2.91
C ASP A 52 -0.54 6.94 -1.83
N HIS A 53 0.54 6.26 -2.18
CA HIS A 53 1.75 6.09 -1.36
C HIS A 53 2.97 6.79 -1.96
N THR A 54 2.99 7.05 -3.29
CA THR A 54 4.21 7.45 -4.00
C THR A 54 4.13 8.78 -4.73
N THR A 55 2.94 9.31 -5.02
CA THR A 55 2.79 10.54 -5.83
C THR A 55 3.52 11.75 -5.22
N GLY A 56 3.61 11.82 -3.89
CA GLY A 56 4.32 12.90 -3.20
C GLY A 56 5.85 12.86 -3.34
N ASN A 57 6.44 11.77 -3.85
CA ASN A 57 7.89 11.63 -3.99
C ASN A 57 8.51 12.82 -4.73
N ALA A 58 7.93 13.23 -5.86
CA ALA A 58 8.44 14.32 -6.68
C ALA A 58 8.59 15.63 -5.88
N ASP A 59 7.56 15.97 -5.12
CA ASP A 59 7.56 17.21 -4.32
C ASP A 59 8.53 17.12 -3.13
N ILE A 60 8.63 15.96 -2.48
CA ILE A 60 9.60 15.75 -1.40
C ILE A 60 11.03 15.82 -1.95
N LEU A 61 11.31 15.20 -3.10
CA LEU A 61 12.63 15.26 -3.75
C LEU A 61 12.96 16.66 -4.26
N ALA A 62 11.98 17.45 -4.69
CA ALA A 62 12.20 18.85 -5.04
C ALA A 62 12.62 19.68 -3.82
N ALA A 63 12.07 19.41 -2.64
CA ALA A 63 12.43 20.08 -1.39
C ALA A 63 13.76 19.53 -0.79
N TYR A 64 14.01 18.24 -0.96
CA TYR A 64 15.17 17.52 -0.42
C TYR A 64 15.86 16.68 -1.52
N PRO A 65 16.57 17.31 -2.48
CA PRO A 65 17.10 16.63 -3.68
C PRO A 65 18.21 15.60 -3.39
N GLY A 66 18.70 15.55 -2.16
CA GLY A 66 19.68 14.55 -1.71
C GLY A 66 19.04 13.34 -1.02
N ALA A 67 17.72 13.24 -0.95
CA ALA A 67 17.05 12.11 -0.31
C ALA A 67 17.11 10.87 -1.22
N ASP A 68 17.51 9.73 -0.65
CA ASP A 68 17.43 8.43 -1.32
C ASP A 68 16.00 7.88 -1.31
N VAL A 69 15.61 7.19 -2.39
CA VAL A 69 14.32 6.48 -2.47
C VAL A 69 14.56 4.98 -2.44
N TYR A 70 14.11 4.34 -1.37
CA TYR A 70 14.13 2.89 -1.19
C TYR A 70 12.77 2.32 -1.57
N ALA A 71 12.70 1.45 -2.55
CA ALA A 71 11.49 0.72 -2.96
C ALA A 71 11.85 -0.54 -3.74
N SER A 72 10.87 -1.41 -3.96
CA SER A 72 11.06 -2.53 -4.89
C SER A 72 11.09 -2.04 -6.35
N LEU A 73 11.60 -2.87 -7.27
CA LEU A 73 11.59 -2.60 -8.71
C LEU A 73 10.23 -2.88 -9.38
N ALA A 74 9.22 -3.26 -8.63
CA ALA A 74 7.88 -3.58 -9.16
C ALA A 74 7.22 -2.41 -9.90
N ILE A 75 7.62 -1.17 -9.62
CA ILE A 75 7.13 0.04 -10.31
C ILE A 75 7.33 -0.03 -11.83
N ASP A 76 8.40 -0.61 -12.34
CA ASP A 76 8.64 -0.69 -13.79
C ASP A 76 7.61 -1.61 -14.47
N GLY A 77 7.27 -2.74 -13.85
CA GLY A 77 6.19 -3.62 -14.30
C GLY A 77 4.82 -2.93 -14.23
N ALA A 78 4.57 -2.20 -13.15
CA ALA A 78 3.33 -1.45 -12.98
C ALA A 78 3.15 -0.34 -14.03
N LEU A 79 4.21 0.41 -14.34
CA LEU A 79 4.20 1.45 -15.41
C LEU A 79 3.92 0.84 -16.79
N ALA A 80 4.48 -0.33 -17.07
CA ALA A 80 4.24 -1.03 -18.33
C ALA A 80 2.87 -1.74 -18.41
N GLY A 81 2.27 -2.06 -17.27
CA GLY A 81 1.03 -2.84 -17.12
C GLY A 81 -0.13 -2.03 -16.53
N PHE A 82 -0.41 -2.28 -15.26
CA PHE A 82 -1.60 -1.78 -14.57
C PHE A 82 -1.75 -0.25 -14.62
N LEU A 83 -0.69 0.51 -14.37
CA LEU A 83 -0.76 1.97 -14.35
C LEU A 83 -1.04 2.54 -15.74
N ARG A 84 -0.45 1.95 -16.79
CA ARG A 84 -0.75 2.32 -18.19
C ARG A 84 -2.21 2.04 -18.52
N GLU A 85 -2.71 0.83 -18.23
CA GLU A 85 -4.11 0.45 -18.49
C GLU A 85 -5.09 1.31 -17.68
N SER A 86 -4.75 1.63 -16.43
CA SER A 86 -5.54 2.52 -15.57
C SER A 86 -5.60 3.93 -16.16
N ARG A 87 -4.48 4.46 -16.67
CA ARG A 87 -4.41 5.75 -17.35
C ARG A 87 -5.33 5.78 -18.57
N GLU A 88 -5.26 4.78 -19.44
CA GLU A 88 -6.09 4.68 -20.65
C GLU A 88 -7.59 4.68 -20.31
N LYS A 89 -7.98 3.92 -19.28
CA LYS A 89 -9.38 3.90 -18.79
C LYS A 89 -9.81 5.26 -18.22
N ALA A 90 -8.92 5.91 -17.45
CA ALA A 90 -9.19 7.22 -16.87
C ALA A 90 -9.32 8.31 -17.95
N GLU A 91 -8.50 8.28 -19.01
CA GLU A 91 -8.60 9.18 -20.16
C GLU A 91 -9.94 8.99 -20.89
N ALA A 92 -10.35 7.73 -21.13
CA ALA A 92 -11.66 7.43 -21.73
C ALA A 92 -12.81 7.93 -20.85
N PHE A 93 -12.70 7.81 -19.52
CA PHE A 93 -13.70 8.33 -18.59
C PHE A 93 -13.77 9.86 -18.62
N LEU A 94 -12.64 10.58 -18.65
CA LEU A 94 -12.60 12.03 -18.84
C LEU A 94 -13.24 12.46 -20.17
N ALA A 95 -12.91 11.76 -21.26
CA ALA A 95 -13.45 12.05 -22.60
C ALA A 95 -14.95 11.81 -22.68
N SER A 96 -15.52 10.93 -21.85
CA SER A 96 -16.96 10.69 -21.79
C SER A 96 -17.78 11.86 -21.22
N GLY A 97 -17.14 12.84 -20.59
CA GLY A 97 -17.79 13.96 -19.92
C GLY A 97 -18.58 13.59 -18.64
N LYS A 98 -18.45 12.35 -18.15
CA LYS A 98 -19.17 11.86 -16.96
C LYS A 98 -18.42 12.13 -15.64
N ALA A 99 -17.12 12.49 -15.71
CA ALA A 99 -16.32 12.78 -14.54
C ALA A 99 -16.78 14.10 -13.88
N SER A 100 -16.96 14.08 -12.57
CA SER A 100 -17.10 15.30 -11.79
C SER A 100 -15.82 16.15 -11.85
N ALA A 101 -15.90 17.43 -11.48
CA ALA A 101 -14.73 18.30 -11.43
C ALA A 101 -13.64 17.75 -10.47
N GLU A 102 -14.07 17.18 -9.35
CA GLU A 102 -13.17 16.55 -8.37
C GLU A 102 -12.51 15.29 -8.92
N GLN A 103 -13.29 14.38 -9.50
CA GLN A 103 -12.77 13.18 -10.18
C GLN A 103 -11.79 13.54 -11.28
N ALA A 104 -12.13 14.55 -12.12
CA ALA A 104 -11.25 15.00 -13.18
C ALA A 104 -9.93 15.61 -12.63
N ALA A 105 -9.98 16.33 -11.52
CA ALA A 105 -8.77 16.86 -10.86
C ALA A 105 -7.89 15.72 -10.30
N GLU A 106 -8.51 14.70 -9.69
CA GLU A 106 -7.82 13.54 -9.17
C GLU A 106 -7.11 12.74 -10.29
N ILE A 107 -7.82 12.47 -11.38
CA ILE A 107 -7.24 11.79 -12.55
C ILE A 107 -6.04 12.56 -13.10
N ARG A 108 -6.15 13.89 -13.25
CA ARG A 108 -5.04 14.72 -13.76
C ARG A 108 -3.83 14.69 -12.83
N ARG A 109 -4.00 14.65 -11.51
CA ARG A 109 -2.90 14.48 -10.56
C ARG A 109 -2.19 13.15 -10.76
N GLY A 110 -2.96 12.06 -10.87
CA GLY A 110 -2.39 10.75 -11.16
C GLY A 110 -1.62 10.73 -12.49
N HIS A 111 -2.16 11.37 -13.54
CA HIS A 111 -1.46 11.47 -14.83
C HIS A 111 -0.15 12.27 -14.72
N ALA A 112 -0.15 13.40 -13.98
CA ALA A 112 1.06 14.19 -13.77
C ALA A 112 2.15 13.39 -13.04
N ALA A 113 1.79 12.57 -12.05
CA ALA A 113 2.74 11.67 -11.39
C ALA A 113 3.31 10.61 -12.35
N LEU A 114 2.48 10.07 -13.26
CA LEU A 114 2.94 9.12 -14.27
C LEU A 114 3.78 9.77 -15.37
N ASP A 115 3.60 11.06 -15.64
CA ASP A 115 4.45 11.83 -16.58
C ASP A 115 5.84 12.08 -15.98
N ASP A 116 5.97 12.13 -14.64
CA ASP A 116 7.25 12.20 -13.91
C ASP A 116 7.58 10.86 -13.24
N ALA A 117 7.49 9.78 -14.02
CA ALA A 117 7.68 8.42 -13.52
C ALA A 117 9.08 8.16 -12.92
N GLU A 118 10.06 9.01 -13.19
CA GLU A 118 11.40 8.90 -12.60
C GLU A 118 11.35 9.11 -11.08
N ALA A 119 10.53 10.03 -10.60
CA ALA A 119 10.34 10.25 -9.16
C ALA A 119 9.66 9.09 -8.44
N LEU A 120 8.99 8.19 -9.17
CA LEU A 120 8.38 6.98 -8.63
C LEU A 120 9.38 5.82 -8.51
N ARG A 121 10.55 5.91 -9.15
CA ARG A 121 11.56 4.86 -9.15
C ARG A 121 12.49 4.95 -7.94
N PRO A 122 12.94 3.81 -7.40
CA PRO A 122 13.94 3.81 -6.35
C PRO A 122 15.31 4.26 -6.86
N THR A 123 16.01 5.12 -6.08
CA THR A 123 17.45 5.33 -6.25
C THR A 123 18.25 4.22 -5.60
N VAL A 124 17.67 3.57 -4.57
CA VAL A 124 18.24 2.41 -3.86
C VAL A 124 17.25 1.24 -3.88
N PRO A 125 17.32 0.35 -4.88
CA PRO A 125 16.39 -0.75 -5.01
C PRO A 125 16.43 -1.75 -3.84
N VAL A 126 15.26 -2.13 -3.32
CA VAL A 126 15.08 -3.24 -2.37
C VAL A 126 14.80 -4.50 -3.17
N THR A 127 15.84 -5.30 -3.40
CA THR A 127 15.78 -6.54 -4.19
C THR A 127 15.73 -7.81 -3.35
N ALA A 128 15.96 -7.69 -2.04
CA ALA A 128 15.89 -8.77 -1.07
C ALA A 128 15.63 -8.22 0.34
N SER A 129 15.01 -9.05 1.17
CA SER A 129 14.85 -8.77 2.61
C SER A 129 16.20 -8.74 3.31
N GLY A 130 16.34 -7.87 4.31
CA GLY A 130 17.53 -7.79 5.14
C GLY A 130 17.63 -6.47 5.89
N GLU A 131 18.57 -6.43 6.83
CA GLU A 131 18.90 -5.21 7.55
C GLU A 131 19.56 -4.18 6.63
N ARG A 132 19.16 -2.92 6.82
CA ARG A 132 19.76 -1.75 6.16
C ARG A 132 19.99 -0.67 7.22
N THR A 133 21.14 -0.03 7.17
CA THR A 133 21.36 1.21 7.93
C THR A 133 20.97 2.37 7.04
N ILE A 134 19.89 3.06 7.37
CA ILE A 134 19.38 4.23 6.64
C ILE A 134 19.52 5.44 7.55
N ALA A 135 20.24 6.45 7.10
CA ALA A 135 20.49 7.68 7.87
C ALA A 135 21.04 7.41 9.30
N GLY A 136 21.82 6.34 9.48
CA GLY A 136 22.35 5.92 10.76
C GLY A 136 21.37 5.13 11.65
N ARG A 137 20.18 4.76 11.16
CA ARG A 137 19.19 3.92 11.86
C ARG A 137 19.15 2.53 11.24
N ALA A 138 19.26 1.49 12.04
CA ALA A 138 19.14 0.10 11.59
C ALA A 138 17.64 -0.24 11.41
N LEU A 139 17.27 -0.69 10.24
CA LEU A 139 15.90 -1.09 9.88
C LEU A 139 15.92 -2.42 9.12
N GLN A 140 15.00 -3.30 9.41
CA GLN A 140 14.74 -4.47 8.59
C GLN A 140 13.78 -4.07 7.46
N LEU A 141 14.26 -4.08 6.21
CA LEU A 141 13.42 -3.95 5.02
C LEU A 141 13.11 -5.35 4.51
N ASN A 142 11.83 -5.68 4.44
CA ASN A 142 11.37 -7.00 4.08
C ASN A 142 10.59 -6.93 2.77
N LEU A 143 11.11 -7.59 1.73
CA LEU A 143 10.44 -7.69 0.43
C LEU A 143 9.44 -8.83 0.46
N ALA A 144 8.18 -8.52 0.17
CA ALA A 144 7.10 -9.47 -0.02
C ALA A 144 6.73 -9.50 -1.52
N PRO A 145 7.29 -10.44 -2.29
CA PRO A 145 6.97 -10.52 -3.71
C PRO A 145 5.56 -11.08 -3.90
N TYR A 146 4.83 -10.51 -4.87
CA TYR A 146 3.50 -10.97 -5.27
C TYR A 146 2.50 -11.06 -4.10
N ALA A 147 2.34 -9.97 -3.34
CA ALA A 147 1.39 -9.87 -2.23
C ALA A 147 0.25 -8.89 -2.57
N ALA A 148 0.20 -7.70 -1.99
CA ALA A 148 -0.74 -6.65 -2.39
C ALA A 148 -0.39 -6.08 -3.77
N THR A 149 0.91 -6.08 -4.10
CA THR A 149 1.46 -5.81 -5.43
C THR A 149 2.50 -6.88 -5.79
N GLU A 150 3.19 -6.70 -6.92
CA GLU A 150 4.29 -7.58 -7.32
C GLU A 150 5.53 -7.45 -6.43
N GLY A 151 5.60 -6.41 -5.59
CA GLY A 151 6.76 -6.17 -4.72
C GLY A 151 6.47 -5.18 -3.63
N ASP A 152 5.91 -5.66 -2.53
CA ASP A 152 5.66 -4.84 -1.34
C ASP A 152 6.88 -4.87 -0.42
N VAL A 153 7.18 -3.74 0.22
CA VAL A 153 8.24 -3.60 1.21
C VAL A 153 7.59 -3.23 2.54
N TRP A 154 7.74 -4.07 3.54
CA TRP A 154 7.37 -3.73 4.91
C TRP A 154 8.61 -3.55 5.77
N ILE A 155 8.51 -2.65 6.73
CA ILE A 155 9.64 -2.20 7.54
C ILE A 155 9.45 -2.68 8.97
N TYR A 156 10.49 -3.23 9.58
CA TYR A 156 10.52 -3.50 11.01
C TYR A 156 11.68 -2.76 11.68
N ASP A 157 11.33 -1.94 12.63
CA ASP A 157 12.25 -1.25 13.52
C ASP A 157 12.28 -2.00 14.86
N GLU A 158 13.26 -2.88 15.01
CA GLU A 158 13.38 -3.72 16.19
C GLU A 158 13.56 -2.91 17.47
N ALA A 159 14.35 -1.83 17.41
CA ALA A 159 14.63 -0.99 18.59
C ALA A 159 13.36 -0.28 19.10
N ALA A 160 12.41 0.03 18.22
CA ALA A 160 11.14 0.66 18.56
C ALA A 160 10.00 -0.35 18.74
N GLY A 161 10.18 -1.62 18.35
CA GLY A 161 9.09 -2.60 18.27
C GLY A 161 8.01 -2.18 17.28
N LEU A 162 8.37 -1.38 16.26
CA LEU A 162 7.47 -0.79 15.30
C LEU A 162 7.53 -1.53 13.96
N LEU A 163 6.39 -1.91 13.43
CA LEU A 163 6.23 -2.48 12.09
C LEU A 163 5.39 -1.54 11.22
N ILE A 164 5.86 -1.23 10.01
CA ILE A 164 5.12 -0.44 9.02
C ILE A 164 4.82 -1.38 7.87
N ALA A 165 3.54 -1.68 7.66
CA ALA A 165 3.10 -2.77 6.81
C ALA A 165 2.76 -2.33 5.37
N GLY A 166 2.55 -1.03 5.12
CA GLY A 166 1.93 -0.60 3.87
C GLY A 166 0.58 -1.30 3.68
N ASP A 167 0.17 -1.48 2.44
CA ASP A 167 -1.12 -2.09 2.10
C ASP A 167 -1.19 -3.61 2.29
N LEU A 168 -0.14 -4.21 2.85
CA LEU A 168 -0.26 -5.58 3.39
C LEU A 168 -1.26 -5.65 4.54
N VAL A 169 -1.53 -4.52 5.23
CA VAL A 169 -2.58 -4.38 6.24
C VAL A 169 -3.33 -3.07 5.99
N VAL A 170 -4.64 -3.15 5.81
CA VAL A 170 -5.46 -1.96 5.54
C VAL A 170 -6.80 -2.05 6.27
N GLY A 171 -7.34 -0.90 6.66
CA GLY A 171 -8.74 -0.78 7.04
C GLY A 171 -9.68 -0.99 5.84
N LEU A 172 -10.98 -1.10 6.07
CA LEU A 172 -12.02 -1.31 5.06
C LEU A 172 -11.94 -2.70 4.40
N VAL A 173 -11.43 -2.77 3.18
CA VAL A 173 -11.26 -4.01 2.39
C VAL A 173 -9.90 -3.98 1.72
N PRO A 174 -9.12 -5.08 1.74
CA PRO A 174 -7.87 -5.20 1.01
C PRO A 174 -8.07 -4.93 -0.49
N PHE A 175 -7.24 -4.07 -1.07
CA PHE A 175 -7.28 -3.77 -2.51
C PHE A 175 -6.69 -4.95 -3.29
N MET A 176 -7.52 -5.63 -4.10
CA MET A 176 -7.10 -6.89 -4.74
C MET A 176 -6.89 -6.78 -6.25
N ASP A 177 -7.05 -5.62 -6.88
CA ASP A 177 -6.91 -5.49 -8.33
C ASP A 177 -5.47 -5.73 -8.83
N THR A 178 -4.48 -5.62 -7.95
CA THR A 178 -3.05 -5.84 -8.22
C THR A 178 -2.47 -6.98 -7.39
N ALA A 179 -3.29 -7.70 -6.63
CA ALA A 179 -2.84 -8.63 -5.62
C ALA A 179 -2.73 -10.07 -6.11
N CYS A 180 -1.83 -10.80 -5.45
CA CYS A 180 -1.83 -12.26 -5.40
C CYS A 180 -2.23 -12.71 -3.99
N PRO A 181 -3.47 -13.17 -3.76
CA PRO A 181 -3.95 -13.50 -2.42
C PRO A 181 -3.13 -14.55 -1.67
N GLU A 182 -2.56 -15.52 -2.40
CA GLU A 182 -1.72 -16.57 -1.82
C GLU A 182 -0.37 -16.04 -1.35
N GLY A 183 0.29 -15.20 -2.16
CA GLY A 183 1.53 -14.53 -1.78
C GLY A 183 1.32 -13.56 -0.62
N TRP A 184 0.18 -12.87 -0.62
CA TRP A 184 -0.21 -11.98 0.48
C TRP A 184 -0.36 -12.72 1.81
N ARG A 185 -0.96 -13.92 1.82
CA ARG A 185 -0.98 -14.78 3.02
C ARG A 185 0.42 -15.04 3.55
N GLY A 186 1.36 -15.39 2.66
CA GLY A 186 2.75 -15.63 3.03
C GLY A 186 3.43 -14.39 3.65
N ALA A 187 3.16 -13.20 3.11
CA ALA A 187 3.64 -11.94 3.70
C ALA A 187 3.06 -11.71 5.10
N LEU A 188 1.75 -11.93 5.28
CA LEU A 188 1.08 -11.82 6.59
C LEU A 188 1.60 -12.84 7.61
N ASP A 189 2.00 -14.03 7.15
CA ASP A 189 2.61 -15.05 8.02
C ASP A 189 4.00 -14.59 8.50
N ALA A 190 4.79 -13.99 7.62
CA ALA A 190 6.09 -13.41 7.99
C ALA A 190 5.93 -12.24 8.98
N ILE A 191 4.97 -11.34 8.75
CA ILE A 191 4.62 -10.26 9.69
C ILE A 191 4.21 -10.85 11.04
N ALA A 192 3.36 -11.89 11.06
CA ALA A 192 2.91 -12.55 12.29
C ALA A 192 4.06 -13.21 13.08
N ALA A 193 5.11 -13.64 12.41
CA ALA A 193 6.30 -14.21 13.06
C ALA A 193 7.23 -13.15 13.67
N THR A 194 7.07 -11.86 13.31
CA THR A 194 7.92 -10.75 13.77
C THR A 194 7.45 -10.24 15.15
N PRO A 195 8.35 -9.98 16.10
CA PRO A 195 7.97 -9.62 17.48
C PRO A 195 7.75 -8.10 17.64
N PHE A 196 6.83 -7.51 16.87
CA PHE A 196 6.44 -6.10 17.01
C PHE A 196 5.41 -5.89 18.13
N THR A 197 5.32 -4.67 18.62
CA THR A 197 4.29 -4.21 19.58
C THR A 197 3.29 -3.27 18.92
N THR A 198 3.73 -2.51 17.91
CA THR A 198 2.93 -1.51 17.19
C THR A 198 3.04 -1.76 15.71
N LEU A 199 1.92 -1.75 15.00
CA LEU A 199 1.86 -1.86 13.54
C LEU A 199 1.15 -0.64 12.95
N VAL A 200 1.78 -0.01 11.96
CA VAL A 200 1.14 1.02 11.13
C VAL A 200 0.69 0.37 9.82
N PRO A 201 -0.62 0.31 9.54
CA PRO A 201 -1.15 -0.18 8.28
C PRO A 201 -0.97 0.86 7.17
N GLY A 202 -1.16 0.46 5.91
CA GLY A 202 -1.18 1.40 4.78
C GLY A 202 -2.35 2.38 4.85
N HIS A 203 -3.50 1.94 5.32
CA HIS A 203 -4.68 2.76 5.57
C HIS A 203 -5.36 2.33 6.87
N GLY A 204 -5.90 3.30 7.61
CA GLY A 204 -6.61 3.06 8.86
C GLY A 204 -5.77 3.37 10.09
N GLU A 205 -6.27 2.97 11.24
CA GLU A 205 -5.66 3.27 12.54
C GLU A 205 -4.47 2.35 12.83
N VAL A 206 -3.58 2.84 13.66
CA VAL A 206 -2.44 2.06 14.19
C VAL A 206 -2.99 0.88 15.01
N MET A 207 -2.37 -0.28 14.85
CA MET A 207 -2.78 -1.54 15.47
C MET A 207 -1.75 -2.03 16.48
N ASP A 208 -2.21 -2.66 17.53
CA ASP A 208 -1.35 -3.55 18.32
C ASP A 208 -1.24 -4.94 17.66
N ARG A 209 -0.43 -5.81 18.25
CA ARG A 209 -0.23 -7.17 17.74
C ARG A 209 -1.52 -8.00 17.76
N GLN A 210 -2.39 -7.82 18.73
CA GLN A 210 -3.63 -8.58 18.87
C GLN A 210 -4.64 -8.15 17.81
N GLU A 211 -4.75 -6.87 17.57
CA GLU A 211 -5.58 -6.28 16.51
C GLU A 211 -5.12 -6.75 15.12
N PHE A 212 -3.81 -6.73 14.86
CA PHE A 212 -3.27 -7.30 13.62
C PHE A 212 -3.63 -8.78 13.45
N LEU A 213 -3.50 -9.61 14.50
CA LEU A 213 -3.84 -11.02 14.40
C LEU A 213 -5.34 -11.25 14.16
N ALA A 214 -6.21 -10.39 14.72
CA ALA A 214 -7.64 -10.41 14.44
C ALA A 214 -7.90 -10.04 12.97
N TRP A 215 -7.29 -8.96 12.46
CA TRP A 215 -7.40 -8.54 11.06
C TRP A 215 -6.92 -9.64 10.10
N ARG A 216 -5.74 -10.22 10.37
CA ARG A 216 -5.21 -11.36 9.59
C ARG A 216 -6.14 -12.56 9.61
N GLY A 217 -6.79 -12.82 10.76
CA GLY A 217 -7.82 -13.85 10.90
C GLY A 217 -9.01 -13.60 9.98
N ALA A 218 -9.53 -12.38 9.96
CA ALA A 218 -10.61 -11.96 9.07
C ALA A 218 -10.23 -12.10 7.59
N TYR A 219 -9.04 -11.64 7.20
CA TYR A 219 -8.51 -11.79 5.84
C TYR A 219 -8.46 -13.26 5.41
N ASN A 220 -7.87 -14.13 6.23
CA ASN A 220 -7.79 -15.56 5.96
C ASN A 220 -9.17 -16.22 5.89
N ALA A 221 -10.11 -15.83 6.75
CA ALA A 221 -11.48 -16.33 6.73
C ALA A 221 -12.21 -15.95 5.44
N PHE A 222 -12.05 -14.71 4.97
CA PHE A 222 -12.62 -14.25 3.70
C PHE A 222 -12.08 -15.04 2.50
N LEU A 223 -10.76 -15.22 2.41
CA LEU A 223 -10.16 -16.03 1.34
C LEU A 223 -10.60 -17.50 1.39
N ASN A 224 -10.67 -18.09 2.59
CA ASN A 224 -11.12 -19.47 2.77
C ASN A 224 -12.59 -19.63 2.39
N CYS A 225 -13.46 -18.67 2.75
CA CYS A 225 -14.84 -18.64 2.34
C CYS A 225 -14.96 -18.57 0.81
N ALA A 226 -14.21 -17.69 0.16
CA ALA A 226 -14.20 -17.59 -1.29
C ALA A 226 -13.68 -18.86 -1.98
N ALA A 227 -12.76 -19.58 -1.39
CA ALA A 227 -12.27 -20.87 -1.91
C ALA A 227 -13.22 -22.06 -1.66
N SER A 228 -14.21 -21.91 -0.78
CA SER A 228 -15.20 -22.95 -0.43
C SER A 228 -16.43 -22.90 -1.33
N THR A 229 -17.50 -23.59 -0.95
CA THR A 229 -18.83 -23.52 -1.59
C THR A 229 -19.68 -22.35 -1.03
N GLY A 230 -19.15 -21.51 -0.15
CA GLY A 230 -19.85 -20.36 0.43
C GLY A 230 -20.37 -19.39 -0.64
N THR A 231 -21.53 -18.79 -0.43
CA THR A 231 -22.04 -17.77 -1.35
C THR A 231 -21.32 -16.45 -1.16
N LYS A 232 -21.41 -15.55 -2.16
CA LYS A 232 -20.85 -14.20 -2.08
C LYS A 232 -21.36 -13.46 -0.83
N GLU A 233 -22.66 -13.50 -0.64
CA GLU A 233 -23.34 -12.83 0.48
C GLU A 233 -22.83 -13.34 1.83
N ALA A 234 -22.65 -14.65 1.97
CA ALA A 234 -22.11 -15.25 3.19
C ALA A 234 -20.66 -14.86 3.46
N CYS A 235 -19.82 -14.82 2.41
CA CYS A 235 -18.43 -14.45 2.54
C CYS A 235 -18.24 -12.95 2.83
N VAL A 236 -19.02 -12.08 2.17
CA VAL A 236 -19.06 -10.63 2.43
C VAL A 236 -19.52 -10.33 3.85
N ALA A 237 -20.63 -10.94 4.29
CA ALA A 237 -21.11 -10.80 5.67
C ALA A 237 -20.09 -11.33 6.69
N GLY A 238 -19.35 -12.38 6.32
CA GLY A 238 -18.22 -12.89 7.12
C GLY A 238 -17.13 -11.83 7.30
N TRP A 239 -16.70 -11.21 6.20
CA TRP A 239 -15.71 -10.12 6.25
C TRP A 239 -16.19 -8.95 7.12
N GLN A 240 -17.41 -8.45 6.87
CA GLN A 240 -17.97 -7.33 7.64
C GLN A 240 -18.01 -7.61 9.15
N ARG A 241 -18.34 -8.84 9.54
CA ARG A 241 -18.38 -9.25 10.95
C ARG A 241 -16.99 -9.40 11.54
N ASP A 242 -16.09 -10.09 10.84
CA ASP A 242 -14.77 -10.47 11.37
C ASP A 242 -13.80 -9.30 11.35
N ALA A 243 -13.97 -8.35 10.41
CA ALA A 243 -13.18 -7.12 10.29
C ALA A 243 -13.90 -5.88 10.87
N ALA A 244 -15.01 -6.02 11.59
CA ALA A 244 -15.83 -4.89 12.05
C ALA A 244 -15.05 -3.80 12.79
N ALA A 245 -14.05 -4.18 13.60
CA ALA A 245 -13.21 -3.23 14.34
C ALA A 245 -12.33 -2.33 13.44
N PHE A 246 -12.15 -2.69 12.17
CA PHE A 246 -11.30 -2.01 11.20
C PHE A 246 -12.10 -1.29 10.10
N ILE A 247 -13.44 -1.30 10.22
CA ILE A 247 -14.36 -0.63 9.31
C ILE A 247 -14.88 0.62 10.02
N PRO A 248 -14.62 1.83 9.50
CA PRO A 248 -15.19 3.05 10.05
C PRO A 248 -16.72 3.01 10.02
N GLU A 249 -17.34 3.61 11.02
CA GLU A 249 -18.79 3.76 11.09
C GLU A 249 -19.33 4.47 9.84
N GLY A 250 -20.33 3.87 9.19
CA GLY A 250 -20.95 4.39 7.97
C GLY A 250 -20.34 3.88 6.66
N ASP A 251 -19.25 3.13 6.70
CA ASP A 251 -18.63 2.54 5.51
C ASP A 251 -19.09 1.09 5.22
N GLU A 252 -20.06 0.56 5.96
CA GLU A 252 -20.49 -0.85 5.88
C GLU A 252 -20.99 -1.24 4.48
N GLU A 253 -21.79 -0.37 3.83
CA GLU A 253 -22.30 -0.60 2.48
C GLU A 253 -21.16 -0.59 1.45
N ARG A 254 -20.26 0.38 1.55
CA ARG A 254 -19.07 0.48 0.70
C ARG A 254 -18.17 -0.75 0.84
N VAL A 255 -17.98 -1.24 2.06
CA VAL A 255 -17.22 -2.46 2.34
C VAL A 255 -17.90 -3.68 1.72
N ALA A 256 -19.24 -3.80 1.81
CA ALA A 256 -19.97 -4.89 1.19
C ALA A 256 -19.81 -4.89 -0.34
N ASP A 257 -19.93 -3.72 -0.96
CA ASP A 257 -19.78 -3.56 -2.41
C ASP A 257 -18.37 -3.92 -2.87
N MET A 258 -17.34 -3.40 -2.19
CA MET A 258 -15.94 -3.68 -2.52
C MET A 258 -15.59 -5.15 -2.32
N ALA A 259 -15.96 -5.74 -1.19
CA ALA A 259 -15.71 -7.16 -0.91
C ALA A 259 -16.46 -8.05 -1.92
N GLY A 260 -17.70 -7.70 -2.29
CA GLY A 260 -18.47 -8.39 -3.32
C GLY A 260 -17.83 -8.28 -4.70
N TYR A 261 -17.32 -7.12 -5.07
CA TYR A 261 -16.57 -6.90 -6.31
C TYR A 261 -15.33 -7.80 -6.37
N TYR A 262 -14.49 -7.82 -5.32
CA TYR A 262 -13.31 -8.67 -5.28
C TYR A 262 -13.62 -10.16 -5.23
N PHE A 263 -14.71 -10.55 -4.57
CA PHE A 263 -15.19 -11.92 -4.60
C PHE A 263 -15.44 -12.39 -6.03
N ASP A 264 -16.17 -11.59 -6.83
CA ASP A 264 -16.54 -11.94 -8.20
C ASP A 264 -15.35 -11.83 -9.17
N THR A 265 -14.58 -10.74 -9.09
CA THR A 265 -13.59 -10.39 -10.10
C THR A 265 -12.19 -10.96 -9.83
N ARG A 266 -11.86 -11.23 -8.57
CA ARG A 266 -10.52 -11.68 -8.17
C ARG A 266 -10.51 -13.08 -7.54
N LEU A 267 -11.40 -13.34 -6.58
CA LEU A 267 -11.33 -14.58 -5.79
C LEU A 267 -12.06 -15.76 -6.46
N ARG A 268 -13.14 -15.49 -7.21
CA ARG A 268 -13.93 -16.49 -7.94
C ARG A 268 -13.87 -16.36 -9.46
N SER A 269 -13.05 -15.48 -9.98
CA SER A 269 -12.79 -15.36 -11.42
C SER A 269 -12.10 -16.60 -12.00
N GLY A 270 -11.92 -16.64 -13.32
CA GLY A 270 -11.14 -17.67 -14.00
C GLY A 270 -9.69 -17.77 -13.48
N GLN A 271 -9.05 -18.92 -13.67
CA GLN A 271 -7.70 -19.17 -13.13
C GLN A 271 -6.67 -18.15 -13.65
N GLU A 272 -6.76 -17.76 -14.91
CA GLU A 272 -5.87 -16.76 -15.52
C GLU A 272 -5.98 -15.43 -14.78
N GLU A 273 -7.19 -14.91 -14.58
CA GLU A 273 -7.41 -13.63 -13.89
C GLU A 273 -7.00 -13.68 -12.40
N ARG A 274 -7.28 -14.80 -11.72
CA ARG A 274 -6.85 -14.98 -10.32
C ARG A 274 -5.33 -14.96 -10.14
N ARG A 275 -4.59 -15.42 -11.15
CA ARG A 275 -3.12 -15.55 -11.12
C ARG A 275 -2.41 -14.42 -11.86
N ARG A 276 -3.13 -13.46 -12.39
CA ARG A 276 -2.58 -12.37 -13.23
C ARG A 276 -1.39 -11.66 -12.55
N TYR A 277 -1.48 -11.42 -11.26
CA TYR A 277 -0.45 -10.74 -10.45
C TYR A 277 0.31 -11.69 -9.52
N CYS A 278 0.20 -12.99 -9.72
CA CYS A 278 1.01 -13.98 -9.00
C CYS A 278 2.28 -14.33 -9.79
N ALA A 279 3.27 -14.87 -9.08
CA ALA A 279 4.45 -15.43 -9.74
C ALA A 279 4.01 -16.42 -10.83
N GLN A 280 4.53 -16.24 -12.04
CA GLN A 280 4.31 -17.20 -13.10
C GLN A 280 5.03 -18.51 -12.72
N ALA A 281 4.33 -19.64 -12.87
CA ALA A 281 4.98 -20.94 -12.73
C ALA A 281 6.05 -21.05 -13.83
N GLY A 282 7.33 -21.11 -13.43
CA GLY A 282 8.46 -21.31 -14.32
C GLY A 282 8.45 -22.73 -14.91
#